data_db91da3d9aeba572a3553a25477f19c1
#
_entry.id   db91da3d9aeba572a3553a25477f19c1
#
_cell.length_a   1.000
_cell.length_b   1.000
_cell.length_c   1.000
_cell.angle_alpha   90.00
_cell.angle_beta   90.00
_cell.angle_gamma   90.00
#
_symmetry.space_group_name_H-M   'P 1'
#
loop_
_entity.id
_entity.type
_entity.pdbx_description
1 polymer ?
#
loop_
_entity_poly.entity_id
_entity_poly.type
_entity_poly.pdbx_seq_one_letter_code
_entity_poly.pdbx_strand_id
1 'polypeptide(L)'
;GTVKISKTYQRLKGQDVITSPKTKKSNRTIQMPDFLCQKMQEFFKMQYGLKKKDRIFTVTKSYLHHEMDRGAKAAGVKRIRIHDLRHSHISLLIDIGFSAVAIADRVGHESIEITYRYAHLFPSKQKEMANRLDDLGKGV
;
A
#
# COMPACT_ATOMS: atom_id res chain seq x y z
N GLY A 1 -14.72 -1.03 5.99
CA GLY A 1 -13.86 -1.49 4.92
C GLY A 1 -12.44 -1.84 5.32
N THR A 2 -12.14 -3.14 5.50
CA THR A 2 -10.78 -3.59 5.82
C THR A 2 -10.29 -4.67 4.85
N VAL A 3 -8.98 -4.73 4.65
CA VAL A 3 -8.29 -5.82 3.97
C VAL A 3 -7.42 -6.57 4.96
N LYS A 4 -7.69 -7.86 5.16
CA LYS A 4 -6.85 -8.75 5.97
C LYS A 4 -5.83 -9.44 5.07
N ILE A 5 -4.56 -9.16 5.28
CA ILE A 5 -3.44 -9.79 4.58
C ILE A 5 -2.92 -10.92 5.46
N SER A 6 -3.34 -12.15 5.17
CA SER A 6 -3.00 -13.35 5.95
C SER A 6 -2.47 -14.50 5.08
N LYS A 7 -2.35 -14.28 3.77
CA LYS A 7 -1.94 -15.31 2.81
C LYS A 7 -1.05 -14.71 1.74
N THR A 8 -0.17 -15.54 1.20
CA THR A 8 0.62 -15.24 -0.01
C THR A 8 0.16 -16.19 -1.10
N TYR A 9 -0.14 -15.65 -2.28
CA TYR A 9 -0.54 -16.41 -3.45
C TYR A 9 0.60 -16.42 -4.47
N GLN A 10 0.86 -17.61 -5.02
CA GLN A 10 1.81 -17.81 -6.12
C GLN A 10 1.19 -18.80 -7.12
N ARG A 11 1.51 -18.64 -8.40
CA ARG A 11 1.20 -19.64 -9.42
C ARG A 11 2.50 -20.28 -9.88
N LEU A 12 2.69 -21.54 -9.52
CA LEU A 12 3.89 -22.33 -9.83
C LEU A 12 3.51 -23.50 -10.76
N LYS A 13 4.16 -23.58 -11.91
CA LYS A 13 3.92 -24.66 -12.89
C LYS A 13 2.43 -24.87 -13.22
N GLY A 14 1.68 -23.78 -13.35
CA GLY A 14 0.23 -23.83 -13.64
C GLY A 14 -0.69 -24.08 -12.43
N GLN A 15 -0.15 -24.37 -11.26
CA GLN A 15 -0.91 -24.63 -10.04
C GLN A 15 -0.90 -23.42 -9.10
N ASP A 16 -2.03 -23.18 -8.45
CA ASP A 16 -2.20 -22.12 -7.47
C ASP A 16 -1.67 -22.61 -6.10
N VAL A 17 -0.68 -21.93 -5.58
CA VAL A 17 -0.07 -22.22 -4.27
C VAL A 17 -0.37 -21.08 -3.31
N ILE A 18 -1.01 -21.40 -2.21
CA ILE A 18 -1.34 -20.45 -1.13
C ILE A 18 -0.54 -20.84 0.11
N THR A 19 0.25 -19.89 0.62
CA THR A 19 1.06 -20.05 1.82
C THR A 19 0.78 -18.97 2.84
N SER A 20 1.23 -19.15 4.08
CA SER A 20 1.27 -18.06 5.06
C SER A 20 2.31 -17.00 4.65
N PRO A 21 2.15 -15.74 5.08
CA PRO A 21 3.17 -14.72 4.92
C PRO A 21 4.49 -15.13 5.60
N LYS A 22 5.63 -14.70 5.05
CA LYS A 22 6.96 -15.05 5.56
C LYS A 22 7.24 -14.57 6.97
N THR A 23 6.64 -13.44 7.38
CA THR A 23 6.90 -12.82 8.69
C THR A 23 5.60 -12.53 9.42
N LYS A 24 5.67 -12.43 10.76
CA LYS A 24 4.50 -12.09 11.59
C LYS A 24 3.91 -10.73 11.24
N LYS A 25 4.75 -9.72 10.95
CA LYS A 25 4.31 -8.36 10.55
C LYS A 25 3.65 -8.31 9.17
N SER A 26 3.93 -9.28 8.32
CA SER A 26 3.23 -9.41 7.04
C SER A 26 1.76 -9.79 7.21
N ASN A 27 1.41 -10.45 8.33
CA ASN A 27 0.01 -10.74 8.68
C ASN A 27 -0.59 -9.51 9.37
N ARG A 28 -1.44 -8.77 8.66
CA ARG A 28 -1.99 -7.51 9.13
C ARG A 28 -3.36 -7.22 8.54
N THR A 29 -4.08 -6.30 9.17
CA THR A 29 -5.34 -5.75 8.65
C THR A 29 -5.14 -4.28 8.33
N ILE A 30 -5.54 -3.88 7.13
CA ILE A 30 -5.41 -2.51 6.62
C ILE A 30 -6.81 -1.92 6.47
N GLN A 31 -7.01 -0.70 7.00
CA GLN A 31 -8.21 0.08 6.72
C GLN A 31 -8.17 0.61 5.29
N MET A 32 -9.24 0.38 4.53
CA MET A 32 -9.41 0.94 3.19
C MET A 32 -10.05 2.33 3.25
N PRO A 33 -9.67 3.26 2.36
CA PRO A 33 -10.41 4.50 2.16
C PRO A 33 -11.82 4.21 1.64
N ASP A 34 -12.78 5.07 1.98
CA ASP A 34 -14.19 4.87 1.62
C ASP A 34 -14.42 4.80 0.11
N PHE A 35 -13.73 5.62 -0.68
CA PHE A 35 -13.82 5.57 -2.14
C PHE A 35 -13.42 4.18 -2.70
N LEU A 36 -12.41 3.54 -2.09
CA LEU A 36 -11.98 2.20 -2.51
C LEU A 36 -13.00 1.14 -2.08
N CYS A 37 -13.60 1.30 -0.88
CA CYS A 37 -14.68 0.43 -0.43
C CYS A 37 -15.87 0.48 -1.39
N GLN A 38 -16.28 1.67 -1.85
CA GLN A 38 -17.35 1.85 -2.82
C GLN A 38 -17.01 1.18 -4.15
N LYS A 39 -15.82 1.40 -4.69
CA LYS A 39 -15.34 0.75 -5.92
C LYS A 39 -15.32 -0.78 -5.81
N MET A 40 -14.91 -1.30 -4.67
CA MET A 40 -14.94 -2.76 -4.44
C MET A 40 -16.37 -3.29 -4.36
N GLN A 41 -17.30 -2.56 -3.75
CA GLN A 41 -18.72 -2.95 -3.73
C GLN A 41 -19.35 -2.95 -5.13
N GLU A 42 -19.06 -1.93 -5.95
CA GLU A 42 -19.47 -1.88 -7.36
C GLU A 42 -18.92 -3.10 -8.11
N PHE A 43 -17.65 -3.40 -7.94
CA PHE A 43 -17.00 -4.54 -8.56
C PHE A 43 -17.65 -5.88 -8.15
N PHE A 44 -17.96 -6.07 -6.85
CA PHE A 44 -18.63 -7.27 -6.37
C PHE A 44 -20.04 -7.44 -6.97
N LYS A 45 -20.78 -6.36 -7.15
CA LYS A 45 -22.11 -6.41 -7.78
C LYS A 45 -22.06 -6.90 -9.24
N MET A 46 -20.94 -6.63 -9.94
CA MET A 46 -20.73 -7.10 -11.32
C MET A 46 -20.30 -8.57 -11.41
N GLN A 47 -19.91 -9.19 -10.29
CA GLN A 47 -19.46 -10.57 -10.25
C GLN A 47 -20.65 -11.52 -10.00
N TYR A 48 -20.98 -12.34 -11.00
CA TYR A 48 -22.04 -13.34 -10.84
C TYR A 48 -21.52 -14.57 -10.10
N GLY A 49 -22.28 -15.05 -9.10
CA GLY A 49 -22.02 -16.33 -8.42
C GLY A 49 -20.77 -16.37 -7.53
N LEU A 50 -20.15 -15.21 -7.20
CA LEU A 50 -18.96 -15.16 -6.36
C LEU A 50 -19.25 -15.64 -4.93
N LYS A 51 -18.55 -16.69 -4.49
CA LYS A 51 -18.65 -17.27 -3.15
C LYS A 51 -17.59 -16.66 -2.22
N LYS A 52 -17.80 -16.74 -0.90
CA LYS A 52 -16.87 -16.20 0.14
C LYS A 52 -15.43 -16.71 0.05
N LYS A 53 -15.20 -17.89 -0.55
CA LYS A 53 -13.86 -18.50 -0.69
C LYS A 53 -13.25 -18.28 -2.06
N ASP A 54 -13.97 -17.70 -2.99
CA ASP A 54 -13.51 -17.53 -4.36
C ASP A 54 -12.44 -16.43 -4.42
N ARG A 55 -11.55 -16.61 -5.38
CA ARG A 55 -10.55 -15.59 -5.68
C ARG A 55 -11.22 -14.43 -6.41
N ILE A 56 -11.12 -13.23 -5.84
CA ILE A 56 -11.76 -12.02 -6.38
C ILE A 56 -11.15 -11.61 -7.72
N PHE A 57 -9.81 -11.56 -7.79
CA PHE A 57 -9.08 -11.20 -9.00
C PHE A 57 -8.42 -12.42 -9.61
N THR A 58 -8.98 -12.94 -10.71
CA THR A 58 -8.49 -14.13 -11.41
C THR A 58 -7.45 -13.81 -12.49
N VAL A 59 -7.03 -12.53 -12.57
CA VAL A 59 -6.06 -12.05 -13.55
C VAL A 59 -4.67 -12.64 -13.33
N THR A 60 -3.91 -12.78 -14.43
CA THR A 60 -2.53 -13.25 -14.41
C THR A 60 -1.55 -12.12 -14.15
N LYS A 61 -0.31 -12.48 -13.79
CA LYS A 61 0.78 -11.48 -13.66
C LYS A 61 1.04 -10.77 -15.01
N SER A 62 0.98 -11.51 -16.11
CA SER A 62 1.16 -10.93 -17.46
C SER A 62 0.09 -9.88 -17.76
N TYR A 63 -1.17 -10.15 -17.45
CA TYR A 63 -2.25 -9.18 -17.59
C TYR A 63 -1.96 -7.87 -16.84
N LEU A 64 -1.48 -7.95 -15.59
CA LEU A 64 -1.15 -6.75 -14.81
C LEU A 64 -0.02 -5.94 -15.46
N HIS A 65 0.98 -6.59 -16.05
CA HIS A 65 2.04 -5.90 -16.78
C HIS A 65 1.50 -5.18 -18.02
N HIS A 66 0.66 -5.86 -18.82
CA HIS A 66 0.04 -5.24 -20.00
C HIS A 66 -0.84 -4.03 -19.64
N GLU A 67 -1.62 -4.13 -18.56
CA GLU A 67 -2.43 -3.00 -18.08
C GLU A 67 -1.56 -1.84 -17.57
N MET A 68 -0.45 -2.13 -16.91
CA MET A 68 0.51 -1.09 -16.51
C MET A 68 1.11 -0.37 -17.72
N ASP A 69 1.50 -1.13 -18.75
CA ASP A 69 2.06 -0.58 -19.99
C ASP A 69 1.02 0.29 -20.71
N ARG A 70 -0.22 -0.23 -20.85
CA ARG A 70 -1.33 0.49 -21.47
C ARG A 70 -1.68 1.77 -20.72
N GLY A 71 -1.79 1.70 -19.40
CA GLY A 71 -2.14 2.84 -18.55
C GLY A 71 -1.06 3.93 -18.55
N ALA A 72 0.21 3.54 -18.43
CA ALA A 72 1.33 4.49 -18.46
C ALA A 72 1.41 5.22 -19.80
N LYS A 73 1.23 4.50 -20.92
CA LYS A 73 1.20 5.09 -22.27
C LYS A 73 0.01 6.05 -22.43
N ALA A 74 -1.18 5.67 -22.00
CA ALA A 74 -2.38 6.49 -22.10
C ALA A 74 -2.28 7.78 -21.26
N ALA A 75 -1.65 7.71 -20.08
CA ALA A 75 -1.44 8.85 -19.20
C ALA A 75 -0.20 9.70 -19.55
N GLY A 76 0.61 9.29 -20.52
CA GLY A 76 1.85 10.00 -20.88
C GLY A 76 2.91 10.01 -19.78
N VAL A 77 2.89 9.03 -18.86
CA VAL A 77 3.82 8.95 -17.73
C VAL A 77 4.83 7.83 -17.90
N LYS A 78 5.97 7.96 -17.21
CA LYS A 78 6.99 6.92 -17.20
C LYS A 78 6.41 5.60 -16.65
N ARG A 79 6.62 4.52 -17.37
CA ARG A 79 6.29 3.16 -16.94
C ARG A 79 7.14 2.78 -15.72
N ILE A 80 6.49 2.29 -14.67
CA ILE A 80 7.12 1.76 -13.45
C ILE A 80 6.80 0.27 -13.29
N ARG A 81 7.58 -0.47 -12.50
CA ARG A 81 7.28 -1.88 -12.17
C ARG A 81 6.05 -1.95 -11.26
N ILE A 82 5.32 -3.07 -11.29
CA ILE A 82 4.17 -3.29 -10.39
C ILE A 82 4.57 -3.11 -8.90
N HIS A 83 5.77 -3.58 -8.53
CA HIS A 83 6.26 -3.41 -7.16
C HIS A 83 6.53 -1.94 -6.78
N ASP A 84 6.84 -1.09 -7.76
CA ASP A 84 7.09 0.33 -7.52
C ASP A 84 5.83 1.09 -7.11
N LEU A 85 4.63 0.53 -7.33
CA LEU A 85 3.37 1.04 -6.76
C LEU A 85 3.42 1.08 -5.23
N ARG A 86 4.10 0.10 -4.61
CA ARG A 86 4.32 0.11 -3.17
C ARG A 86 5.25 1.25 -2.75
N HIS A 87 6.31 1.52 -3.52
CA HIS A 87 7.21 2.66 -3.28
C HIS A 87 6.46 3.98 -3.42
N SER A 88 5.65 4.13 -4.47
CA SER A 88 4.80 5.32 -4.69
C SER A 88 3.82 5.53 -3.54
N HIS A 89 3.21 4.45 -3.02
CA HIS A 89 2.32 4.53 -1.87
C HIS A 89 3.03 5.01 -0.61
N ILE A 90 4.25 4.53 -0.34
CA ILE A 90 5.07 4.97 0.79
C ILE A 90 5.42 6.44 0.64
N SER A 91 5.91 6.86 -0.53
CA SER A 91 6.26 8.27 -0.80
C SER A 91 5.06 9.20 -0.63
N LEU A 92 3.88 8.80 -1.11
CA LEU A 92 2.64 9.55 -0.93
C LEU A 92 2.27 9.69 0.56
N LEU A 93 2.38 8.62 1.34
CA LEU A 93 2.07 8.67 2.78
C LEU A 93 3.04 9.58 3.54
N ILE A 94 4.31 9.64 3.13
CA ILE A 94 5.29 10.57 3.67
C ILE A 94 4.90 12.02 3.33
N ASP A 95 4.56 12.28 2.07
CA ASP A 95 4.19 13.61 1.56
C ASP A 95 2.98 14.18 2.29
N ILE A 96 1.96 13.36 2.56
CA ILE A 96 0.79 13.76 3.34
C ILE A 96 1.00 13.74 4.86
N GLY A 97 2.23 13.52 5.33
CA GLY A 97 2.68 13.79 6.71
C GLY A 97 2.59 12.63 7.70
N PHE A 98 2.40 11.39 7.25
CA PHE A 98 2.40 10.24 8.17
C PHE A 98 3.81 9.88 8.65
N SER A 99 3.90 9.39 9.89
CA SER A 99 5.15 8.96 10.50
C SER A 99 5.68 7.66 9.88
N ALA A 100 7.00 7.47 9.93
CA ALA A 100 7.64 6.25 9.45
C ALA A 100 7.11 4.98 10.14
N VAL A 101 6.72 5.06 11.42
CA VAL A 101 6.13 3.96 12.19
C VAL A 101 4.77 3.57 11.62
N ALA A 102 3.87 4.54 11.44
CA ALA A 102 2.54 4.30 10.88
C ALA A 102 2.60 3.71 9.46
N ILE A 103 3.54 4.22 8.66
CA ILE A 103 3.78 3.70 7.31
C ILE A 103 4.29 2.27 7.35
N ALA A 104 5.29 1.96 8.21
CA ALA A 104 5.83 0.61 8.36
C ALA A 104 4.76 -0.41 8.72
N ASP A 105 3.87 -0.09 9.66
CA ASP A 105 2.75 -0.94 10.06
C ASP A 105 1.77 -1.17 8.91
N ARG A 106 1.39 -0.11 8.21
CA ARG A 106 0.46 -0.19 7.08
C ARG A 106 1.00 -1.06 5.94
N VAL A 107 2.26 -0.88 5.57
CA VAL A 107 2.86 -1.64 4.47
C VAL A 107 3.44 -2.98 4.92
N GLY A 108 3.53 -3.26 6.23
CA GLY A 108 4.03 -4.50 6.80
C GLY A 108 5.54 -4.67 6.61
N HIS A 109 6.30 -3.62 6.87
CA HIS A 109 7.75 -3.73 6.95
C HIS A 109 8.16 -4.48 8.22
N GLU A 110 9.04 -5.44 8.09
CA GLU A 110 9.54 -6.24 9.22
C GLU A 110 10.33 -5.37 10.21
N SER A 111 11.12 -4.44 9.68
CA SER A 111 11.86 -3.43 10.43
C SER A 111 11.49 -2.03 9.93
N ILE A 112 11.47 -1.06 10.84
CA ILE A 112 11.28 0.36 10.51
C ILE A 112 12.42 0.91 9.65
N GLU A 113 13.60 0.33 9.74
CA GLU A 113 14.78 0.68 8.93
C GLU A 113 14.48 0.60 7.43
N ILE A 114 13.61 -0.34 7.02
CA ILE A 114 13.16 -0.43 5.62
C ILE A 114 12.40 0.84 5.22
N THR A 115 11.61 1.42 6.11
CA THR A 115 10.91 2.69 5.87
C THR A 115 11.88 3.86 5.90
N TYR A 116 12.93 3.83 6.72
CA TYR A 116 13.94 4.87 6.75
C TYR A 116 14.81 4.98 5.48
N ARG A 117 14.76 4.00 4.57
CA ARG A 117 15.33 4.17 3.22
C ARG A 117 14.72 5.33 2.45
N TYR A 118 13.53 5.77 2.88
CA TYR A 118 12.84 6.94 2.34
C TYR A 118 13.03 8.19 3.21
N ALA A 119 14.00 8.19 4.14
CA ALA A 119 14.22 9.29 5.10
C ALA A 119 14.41 10.65 4.41
N HIS A 120 15.04 10.66 3.22
CA HIS A 120 15.24 11.85 2.41
C HIS A 120 13.94 12.51 1.89
N LEU A 121 12.81 11.78 1.93
CA LEU A 121 11.49 12.30 1.53
C LEU A 121 10.74 12.92 2.72
N PHE A 122 11.16 12.67 3.97
CA PHE A 122 10.52 13.29 5.12
C PHE A 122 10.90 14.77 5.22
N PRO A 123 9.92 15.68 5.32
CA PRO A 123 10.21 17.10 5.45
C PRO A 123 10.96 17.39 6.75
N SER A 124 11.89 18.33 6.70
CA SER A 124 12.53 18.81 7.91
C SER A 124 11.54 19.64 8.75
N LYS A 125 11.34 19.25 9.99
CA LYS A 125 10.44 19.90 10.93
C LYS A 125 11.18 20.80 11.94
N GLN A 126 12.46 21.11 11.72
CA GLN A 126 13.28 21.87 12.67
C GLN A 126 12.66 23.24 13.00
N LYS A 127 12.21 23.98 11.99
CA LYS A 127 11.56 25.28 12.19
C LYS A 127 10.22 25.17 12.91
N GLU A 128 9.42 24.16 12.56
CA GLU A 128 8.13 23.89 13.22
C GLU A 128 8.34 23.54 14.70
N MET A 129 9.33 22.68 15.01
CA MET A 129 9.70 22.35 16.39
C MET A 129 10.13 23.58 17.18
N ALA A 130 11.00 24.42 16.62
CA ALA A 130 11.43 25.66 17.27
C ALA A 130 10.25 26.57 17.55
N ASN A 131 9.38 26.84 16.58
CA ASN A 131 8.19 27.68 16.76
C ASN A 131 7.26 27.15 17.86
N ARG A 132 7.00 25.84 17.89
CA ARG A 132 6.15 25.24 18.94
C ARG A 132 6.79 25.32 20.34
N LEU A 133 8.11 25.23 20.44
CA LEU A 133 8.81 25.43 21.70
C LEU A 133 8.74 26.91 22.17
N ASP A 134 8.85 27.84 21.24
CA ASP A 134 8.68 29.28 21.54
C ASP A 134 7.24 29.58 22.04
N ASP A 135 6.24 28.95 21.45
CA ASP A 135 4.85 29.16 21.90
C ASP A 135 4.60 28.61 23.30
N LEU A 136 5.26 27.50 23.69
CA LEU A 136 5.23 27.00 25.07
C LEU A 136 5.93 27.98 26.04
N GLY A 137 7.01 28.62 25.61
CA GLY A 137 7.75 29.62 26.43
C GLY A 137 6.99 30.94 26.65
N LYS A 138 6.04 31.27 25.75
CA LYS A 138 5.21 32.51 25.90
C LYS A 138 3.99 32.32 26.82
N GLY A 139 3.70 31.09 27.22
CA GLY A 139 2.58 30.76 28.09
C GLY A 139 2.94 30.62 29.57
N VAL A 140 4.14 31.00 29.99
CA VAL A 140 4.61 30.97 31.38
C VAL A 140 4.73 32.40 31.93
#